data_bf3fef55a207f52f4fcaf60684f80734
#
_entry.id   bf3fef55a207f52f4fcaf60684f80734
#
_cell.length_a   1.000
_cell.length_b   1.000
_cell.length_c   1.000
_cell.angle_alpha   90.00
_cell.angle_beta   90.00
_cell.angle_gamma   90.00
#
_symmetry.space_group_name_H-M   'P 1'
#
loop_
_entity.id
_entity.type
_entity.pdbx_description
1 polymer ?
#
loop_
_entity_poly.entity_id
_entity_poly.type
_entity_poly.pdbx_seq_one_letter_code
_entity_poly.pdbx_strand_id
1 'polypeptide(L)'
;MKKKLILGLAGLGAVLIMAPLFAAFEAHVINVTAQIENALFVHPQSRNFGTVFPQEYEELGIFVTFSESFSAEDQTRVGTVEYDIKQKPKPRPAYVTQVGAGPARAWCHDNYPSTPYDPNDPAWTAYLANCYPSLCPYLSKTPDGSPAPGNDTGVPAFHDPNATSSVAHGKINKFSADVGDGWVIDLAVPCFKGQCAQDWGQFVLGINPNAGDPAQYELPSQLEHQVFGCDLWVEVTDIY
;
A
#
# COMPACT_ATOMS: atom_id res chain seq x y z
N MET A 1 59.64 7.26 63.44
CA MET A 1 59.84 7.54 62.01
C MET A 1 59.63 6.31 61.12
N LYS A 2 60.11 5.10 61.47
CA LYS A 2 59.98 3.90 60.60
C LYS A 2 58.53 3.49 60.26
N LYS A 3 57.54 3.63 61.21
CA LYS A 3 56.10 3.30 60.94
C LYS A 3 55.44 4.22 59.93
N LYS A 4 55.78 5.51 59.88
CA LYS A 4 55.23 6.48 58.93
C LYS A 4 55.79 6.26 57.51
N LEU A 5 57.00 5.81 57.39
CA LEU A 5 57.62 5.46 56.11
C LEU A 5 57.00 4.20 55.48
N ILE A 6 56.66 3.21 56.30
CA ILE A 6 56.03 1.97 55.84
C ILE A 6 54.60 2.23 55.33
N LEU A 7 53.84 3.14 56.05
CA LEU A 7 52.52 3.50 55.61
C LEU A 7 52.55 4.28 54.30
N GLY A 8 53.50 5.16 54.09
CA GLY A 8 53.71 5.91 52.85
C GLY A 8 54.04 5.01 51.66
N LEU A 9 54.95 4.01 51.87
CA LEU A 9 55.28 3.06 50.81
C LEU A 9 54.14 2.12 50.46
N ALA A 10 53.33 1.67 51.45
CA ALA A 10 52.14 0.86 51.23
C ALA A 10 51.04 1.61 50.44
N GLY A 11 50.86 2.93 50.76
CA GLY A 11 49.92 3.78 50.00
C GLY A 11 50.35 4.00 48.55
N LEU A 12 51.65 4.25 48.32
CA LEU A 12 52.19 4.43 46.96
C LEU A 12 52.09 3.12 46.12
N GLY A 13 52.31 1.95 46.75
CA GLY A 13 52.16 0.64 46.10
C GLY A 13 50.75 0.35 45.73
N ALA A 14 49.73 0.71 46.55
CA ALA A 14 48.34 0.49 46.24
C ALA A 14 47.87 1.38 45.06
N VAL A 15 48.32 2.63 44.97
CA VAL A 15 48.00 3.51 43.84
C VAL A 15 48.62 3.02 42.53
N LEU A 16 49.86 2.51 42.58
CA LEU A 16 50.53 1.98 41.40
C LEU A 16 49.92 0.66 40.87
N ILE A 17 49.31 -0.16 41.74
CA ILE A 17 48.60 -1.38 41.35
C ILE A 17 47.20 -1.08 40.82
N MET A 18 46.56 -0.03 41.31
CA MET A 18 45.22 0.34 40.84
C MET A 18 45.21 1.13 39.52
N ALA A 19 46.29 1.87 39.19
CA ALA A 19 46.38 2.62 37.94
C ALA A 19 46.24 1.74 36.66
N PRO A 20 46.78 0.55 36.54
CA PRO A 20 46.57 -0.30 35.36
C PRO A 20 45.20 -0.97 35.30
N LEU A 21 44.48 -1.06 36.45
CA LEU A 21 43.10 -1.61 36.44
C LEU A 21 42.07 -0.68 35.82
N PHE A 22 42.32 0.63 35.80
CA PHE A 22 41.44 1.61 35.13
C PHE A 22 41.81 1.83 33.66
N ALA A 23 42.97 1.36 33.20
CA ALA A 23 43.41 1.47 31.80
C ALA A 23 42.86 0.37 30.89
N ALA A 24 42.13 -0.62 31.45
CA ALA A 24 41.67 -1.81 30.71
C ALA A 24 40.28 -1.72 30.14
N PHE A 25 39.58 -0.58 30.29
CA PHE A 25 38.26 -0.38 29.69
C PHE A 25 38.37 0.56 28.49
N GLU A 26 38.91 0.06 27.40
CA GLU A 26 38.84 0.74 26.13
C GLU A 26 37.46 0.40 25.49
N ALA A 27 36.56 1.36 25.51
CA ALA A 27 35.29 1.20 24.84
C ALA A 27 35.46 1.51 23.35
N HIS A 28 35.38 0.50 22.51
CA HIS A 28 35.34 0.68 21.07
C HIS A 28 33.91 1.00 20.66
N VAL A 29 33.71 2.19 20.10
CA VAL A 29 32.42 2.58 19.52
C VAL A 29 32.43 2.27 18.04
N ILE A 30 31.55 1.37 17.62
CA ILE A 30 31.31 1.08 16.22
C ILE A 30 30.09 1.89 15.80
N ASN A 31 30.29 2.85 14.92
CA ASN A 31 29.19 3.61 14.33
C ASN A 31 28.55 2.76 13.22
N VAL A 32 27.25 2.51 13.36
CA VAL A 32 26.45 1.80 12.34
C VAL A 32 25.40 2.75 11.85
N THR A 33 25.38 2.99 10.55
CA THR A 33 24.37 3.82 9.86
C THR A 33 23.85 3.08 8.63
N ALA A 34 22.59 3.29 8.31
CA ALA A 34 21.98 2.82 7.07
C ALA A 34 21.02 3.89 6.54
N GLN A 35 21.00 4.04 5.22
CA GLN A 35 19.96 4.79 4.52
C GLN A 35 18.93 3.79 4.02
N ILE A 36 17.66 4.02 4.33
CA ILE A 36 16.56 3.15 3.94
C ILE A 36 15.73 3.88 2.90
N GLU A 37 15.58 3.27 1.74
CA GLU A 37 14.86 3.82 0.60
C GLU A 37 13.85 2.82 0.03
N ASN A 38 12.87 3.33 -0.72
CA ASN A 38 11.89 2.49 -1.39
C ASN A 38 12.54 1.75 -2.57
N ALA A 39 12.20 0.49 -2.76
CA ALA A 39 12.65 -0.29 -3.91
C ALA A 39 11.91 0.05 -5.20
N LEU A 40 10.63 0.43 -5.09
CA LEU A 40 9.73 0.68 -6.22
C LEU A 40 9.44 2.17 -6.40
N PHE A 41 9.21 2.53 -7.65
CA PHE A 41 8.64 3.80 -8.09
C PHE A 41 7.37 3.53 -8.89
N VAL A 42 6.25 4.17 -8.50
CA VAL A 42 4.94 4.02 -9.15
C VAL A 42 4.52 5.36 -9.77
N HIS A 43 4.16 5.34 -11.04
CA HIS A 43 3.69 6.52 -11.74
C HIS A 43 2.54 6.24 -12.71
N PRO A 44 1.67 7.23 -12.90
CA PRO A 44 1.51 8.42 -12.07
C PRO A 44 0.90 8.09 -10.71
N GLN A 45 1.15 8.97 -9.74
CA GLN A 45 0.69 8.78 -8.34
C GLN A 45 -0.80 9.04 -8.12
N SER A 46 -1.51 9.50 -9.14
CA SER A 46 -2.95 9.72 -9.06
C SER A 46 -3.61 9.52 -10.42
N ARG A 47 -4.81 8.99 -10.41
CA ARG A 47 -5.68 8.83 -11.57
C ARG A 47 -7.07 9.35 -11.24
N ASN A 48 -7.76 9.86 -12.27
CA ASN A 48 -9.12 10.37 -12.16
C ASN A 48 -9.87 10.01 -13.44
N PHE A 49 -10.96 9.26 -13.31
CA PHE A 49 -11.82 8.87 -14.42
C PHE A 49 -12.79 10.01 -14.83
N GLY A 50 -12.87 11.11 -14.05
CA GLY A 50 -13.79 12.20 -14.34
C GLY A 50 -15.25 11.87 -14.01
N THR A 51 -16.16 12.36 -14.84
CA THR A 51 -17.58 12.03 -14.76
C THR A 51 -17.84 10.83 -15.66
N VAL A 52 -18.41 9.78 -15.09
CA VAL A 52 -18.70 8.52 -15.77
C VAL A 52 -20.17 8.15 -15.60
N PHE A 53 -20.70 7.33 -16.50
CA PHE A 53 -22.09 6.89 -16.50
C PHE A 53 -22.21 5.38 -16.31
N PRO A 54 -23.36 4.89 -15.79
CA PRO A 54 -23.57 3.46 -15.58
C PRO A 54 -23.23 2.60 -16.81
N GLN A 55 -22.57 1.47 -16.58
CA GLN A 55 -22.10 0.51 -17.58
C GLN A 55 -21.05 1.03 -18.58
N GLU A 56 -20.48 2.22 -18.34
CA GLU A 56 -19.23 2.60 -19.02
C GLU A 56 -18.06 1.75 -18.54
N TYR A 57 -17.07 1.64 -19.40
CA TYR A 57 -15.84 0.94 -19.14
C TYR A 57 -14.67 1.86 -19.50
N GLU A 58 -13.93 2.32 -18.49
CA GLU A 58 -12.86 3.29 -18.64
C GLU A 58 -11.53 2.72 -18.20
N GLU A 59 -10.46 2.99 -18.94
CA GLU A 59 -9.12 2.45 -18.72
C GLU A 59 -8.13 3.53 -18.36
N LEU A 60 -7.30 3.29 -17.36
CA LEU A 60 -6.17 4.15 -16.99
C LEU A 60 -4.92 3.32 -16.68
N GLY A 61 -3.81 3.61 -17.35
CA GLY A 61 -2.55 2.92 -17.09
C GLY A 61 -1.82 3.45 -15.87
N ILE A 62 -1.13 2.56 -15.16
CA ILE A 62 -0.07 2.87 -14.19
C ILE A 62 1.16 2.03 -14.49
N PHE A 63 2.33 2.51 -14.07
CA PHE A 63 3.60 1.79 -14.20
C PHE A 63 4.24 1.61 -12.83
N VAL A 64 4.72 0.41 -12.59
CA VAL A 64 5.55 0.05 -11.43
C VAL A 64 6.94 -0.26 -11.94
N THR A 65 7.94 0.49 -11.48
CA THR A 65 9.34 0.33 -11.87
C THR A 65 10.23 0.34 -10.64
N PHE A 66 11.50 0.02 -10.83
CA PHE A 66 12.48 0.22 -9.77
C PHE A 66 12.68 1.70 -9.47
N SER A 67 12.94 2.03 -8.21
CA SER A 67 13.43 3.35 -7.83
C SER A 67 14.84 3.58 -8.39
N GLU A 68 15.25 4.84 -8.47
CA GLU A 68 16.59 5.21 -8.93
C GLU A 68 17.67 4.56 -8.05
N SER A 69 17.51 4.60 -6.73
CA SER A 69 18.45 4.00 -5.78
C SER A 69 18.56 2.48 -5.91
N PHE A 70 17.45 1.79 -6.19
CA PHE A 70 17.46 0.35 -6.39
C PHE A 70 18.07 -0.04 -7.74
N SER A 71 17.88 0.79 -8.77
CA SER A 71 18.39 0.58 -10.13
C SER A 71 19.90 0.87 -10.25
N ALA A 72 20.52 1.54 -9.26
CA ALA A 72 21.92 1.94 -9.31
C ALA A 72 22.83 0.73 -9.61
N GLU A 73 23.83 0.94 -10.49
CA GLU A 73 24.71 -0.14 -10.98
C GLU A 73 25.53 -0.81 -9.89
N ASP A 74 25.86 -0.07 -8.82
CA ASP A 74 26.60 -0.56 -7.65
C ASP A 74 25.75 -1.39 -6.70
N GLN A 75 24.41 -1.31 -6.79
CA GLN A 75 23.48 -2.15 -6.03
C GLN A 75 23.28 -3.50 -6.72
N THR A 76 24.13 -4.49 -6.39
CA THR A 76 24.14 -5.81 -7.04
C THR A 76 23.67 -6.96 -6.15
N ARG A 77 23.41 -6.69 -4.85
CA ARG A 77 23.06 -7.72 -3.85
C ARG A 77 21.69 -8.35 -4.08
N VAL A 78 20.76 -7.55 -4.56
CA VAL A 78 19.37 -7.94 -4.80
C VAL A 78 18.96 -7.42 -6.17
N GLY A 79 18.10 -8.12 -6.86
CA GLY A 79 17.69 -7.76 -8.21
C GLY A 79 16.22 -8.00 -8.51
N THR A 80 15.55 -8.78 -7.70
CA THR A 80 14.13 -9.11 -7.85
C THR A 80 13.31 -8.43 -6.77
N VAL A 81 12.18 -7.86 -7.14
CA VAL A 81 11.18 -7.32 -6.23
C VAL A 81 9.84 -7.93 -6.59
N GLU A 82 9.19 -8.53 -5.61
CA GLU A 82 7.79 -8.96 -5.69
C GLU A 82 6.92 -7.96 -4.93
N TYR A 83 5.74 -7.69 -5.43
CA TYR A 83 4.84 -6.71 -4.84
C TYR A 83 3.37 -7.06 -5.07
N ASP A 84 2.53 -6.51 -4.20
CA ASP A 84 1.09 -6.58 -4.28
C ASP A 84 0.49 -5.23 -4.63
N ILE A 85 -0.55 -5.22 -5.44
CA ILE A 85 -1.44 -4.06 -5.60
C ILE A 85 -2.71 -4.32 -4.81
N LYS A 86 -2.81 -3.69 -3.64
CA LYS A 86 -3.93 -3.77 -2.72
C LYS A 86 -4.80 -2.53 -2.82
N GLN A 87 -6.07 -2.69 -2.59
CA GLN A 87 -7.02 -1.60 -2.58
C GLN A 87 -7.43 -1.24 -1.14
N LYS A 88 -7.58 0.04 -0.88
CA LYS A 88 -7.97 0.54 0.45
C LYS A 88 -8.98 1.67 0.34
N PRO A 89 -9.89 1.81 1.31
CA PRO A 89 -10.82 2.93 1.36
C PRO A 89 -10.07 4.26 1.33
N LYS A 90 -10.58 5.19 0.54
CA LYS A 90 -9.95 6.50 0.32
C LYS A 90 -10.50 7.56 1.27
N PRO A 91 -9.65 8.24 2.06
CA PRO A 91 -10.09 9.36 2.89
C PRO A 91 -10.38 10.61 2.05
N ARG A 92 -11.31 11.44 2.53
CA ARG A 92 -11.58 12.75 1.95
C ARG A 92 -10.43 13.74 2.27
N PRO A 93 -10.07 14.67 1.35
CA PRO A 93 -8.98 15.62 1.56
C PRO A 93 -9.14 16.46 2.83
N ALA A 94 -10.37 16.85 3.18
CA ALA A 94 -10.63 17.61 4.40
C ALA A 94 -10.22 16.83 5.66
N TYR A 95 -10.49 15.54 5.69
CA TYR A 95 -10.11 14.67 6.81
C TYR A 95 -8.59 14.45 6.84
N VAL A 96 -7.95 14.25 5.68
CA VAL A 96 -6.49 14.18 5.56
C VAL A 96 -5.84 15.45 6.10
N THR A 97 -6.37 16.62 5.80
CA THR A 97 -5.86 17.91 6.30
C THR A 97 -5.99 18.00 7.82
N GLN A 98 -7.04 17.44 8.39
CA GLN A 98 -7.31 17.51 9.84
C GLN A 98 -6.41 16.60 10.67
N VAL A 99 -6.17 15.35 10.23
CA VAL A 99 -5.52 14.32 11.05
C VAL A 99 -4.21 13.80 10.45
N GLY A 100 -3.88 14.17 9.23
CA GLY A 100 -2.74 13.65 8.47
C GLY A 100 -3.11 12.43 7.61
N ALA A 101 -2.33 12.17 6.55
CA ALA A 101 -2.64 11.15 5.56
C ALA A 101 -2.64 9.71 6.13
N GLY A 102 -1.63 9.38 6.94
CA GLY A 102 -1.53 8.04 7.56
C GLY A 102 -2.72 7.72 8.48
N PRO A 103 -2.98 8.55 9.50
CA PRO A 103 -4.14 8.37 10.40
C PRO A 103 -5.48 8.37 9.65
N ALA A 104 -5.66 9.24 8.64
CA ALA A 104 -6.90 9.28 7.87
C ALA A 104 -7.16 7.97 7.11
N ARG A 105 -6.13 7.41 6.47
CA ARG A 105 -6.23 6.13 5.76
C ARG A 105 -6.51 4.97 6.72
N ALA A 106 -5.78 4.90 7.83
CA ALA A 106 -6.02 3.88 8.86
C ALA A 106 -7.47 3.94 9.36
N TRP A 107 -7.95 5.14 9.67
CA TRP A 107 -9.33 5.31 10.14
C TRP A 107 -10.37 4.84 9.11
N CYS A 108 -10.22 5.20 7.84
CA CYS A 108 -11.14 4.76 6.78
C CYS A 108 -11.13 3.25 6.59
N HIS A 109 -9.97 2.60 6.73
CA HIS A 109 -9.85 1.15 6.68
C HIS A 109 -10.55 0.48 7.89
N ASP A 110 -10.24 0.94 9.10
CA ASP A 110 -10.70 0.31 10.34
C ASP A 110 -12.18 0.56 10.65
N ASN A 111 -12.76 1.62 10.06
CA ASN A 111 -14.15 2.00 10.26
C ASN A 111 -15.03 1.80 9.02
N TYR A 112 -14.56 1.02 8.02
CA TYR A 112 -15.41 0.65 6.90
C TYR A 112 -16.58 -0.19 7.40
N PRO A 113 -17.84 0.24 7.20
CA PRO A 113 -18.98 -0.47 7.74
C PRO A 113 -19.13 -1.86 7.11
N SER A 114 -19.29 -2.88 7.94
CA SER A 114 -19.49 -4.27 7.51
C SER A 114 -20.93 -4.60 7.09
N THR A 115 -21.86 -3.66 7.34
CA THR A 115 -23.27 -3.77 6.97
C THR A 115 -23.53 -3.14 5.60
N PRO A 116 -24.56 -3.57 4.84
CA PRO A 116 -25.03 -2.85 3.68
C PRO A 116 -25.30 -1.39 3.99
N TYR A 117 -25.15 -0.53 2.98
CA TYR A 117 -25.40 0.91 3.16
C TYR A 117 -26.81 1.19 3.67
N ASP A 118 -26.90 1.92 4.79
CA ASP A 118 -28.12 2.48 5.35
C ASP A 118 -27.85 3.97 5.69
N PRO A 119 -28.59 4.91 5.10
CA PRO A 119 -28.43 6.34 5.39
C PRO A 119 -28.79 6.72 6.83
N ASN A 120 -29.51 5.86 7.56
CA ASN A 120 -29.89 6.08 8.95
C ASN A 120 -28.90 5.42 9.94
N ASP A 121 -27.96 4.61 9.43
CA ASP A 121 -26.92 4.02 10.26
C ASP A 121 -25.85 5.06 10.62
N PRO A 122 -25.62 5.34 11.91
CA PRO A 122 -24.60 6.28 12.37
C PRO A 122 -23.19 5.89 11.89
N ALA A 123 -22.90 4.60 11.71
CA ALA A 123 -21.60 4.13 11.23
C ALA A 123 -21.37 4.59 9.77
N TRP A 124 -22.35 4.44 8.89
CA TRP A 124 -22.28 4.94 7.52
C TRP A 124 -22.20 6.46 7.46
N THR A 125 -22.99 7.17 8.29
CA THR A 125 -22.92 8.63 8.37
C THR A 125 -21.53 9.11 8.79
N ALA A 126 -20.94 8.52 9.83
CA ALA A 126 -19.61 8.86 10.30
C ALA A 126 -18.53 8.51 9.25
N TYR A 127 -18.64 7.35 8.60
CA TYR A 127 -17.72 6.92 7.55
C TYR A 127 -17.73 7.90 6.37
N LEU A 128 -18.89 8.21 5.80
CA LEU A 128 -19.02 9.08 4.63
C LEU A 128 -18.68 10.55 4.90
N ALA A 129 -18.67 10.98 6.15
CA ALA A 129 -18.15 12.30 6.53
C ALA A 129 -16.63 12.40 6.31
N ASN A 130 -15.89 11.31 6.52
CA ASN A 130 -14.44 11.26 6.51
C ASN A 130 -13.85 10.58 5.27
N CYS A 131 -14.57 9.64 4.68
CA CYS A 131 -14.12 8.80 3.58
C CYS A 131 -15.05 8.91 2.37
N TYR A 132 -14.54 8.59 1.19
CA TYR A 132 -15.37 8.46 0.00
C TYR A 132 -16.17 7.14 0.04
N PRO A 133 -17.36 7.08 -0.58
CA PRO A 133 -17.95 5.81 -0.98
C PRO A 133 -16.93 5.03 -1.81
N SER A 134 -16.84 3.71 -1.60
CA SER A 134 -15.78 2.91 -2.19
C SER A 134 -15.99 2.67 -3.68
N LEU A 135 -14.94 2.97 -4.46
CA LEU A 135 -14.83 2.60 -5.87
C LEU A 135 -14.11 1.26 -6.05
N CYS A 136 -13.49 0.74 -4.99
CA CYS A 136 -12.60 -0.41 -5.05
C CYS A 136 -13.18 -1.68 -5.69
N PRO A 137 -14.45 -2.09 -5.43
CA PRO A 137 -15.02 -3.30 -6.04
C PRO A 137 -15.13 -3.25 -7.56
N TYR A 138 -15.16 -2.04 -8.12
CA TYR A 138 -15.42 -1.76 -9.54
C TYR A 138 -14.15 -1.55 -10.35
N LEU A 139 -12.99 -1.57 -9.69
CA LEU A 139 -11.69 -1.43 -10.34
C LEU A 139 -11.05 -2.79 -10.60
N SER A 140 -10.64 -3.01 -11.84
CA SER A 140 -9.70 -4.08 -12.15
C SER A 140 -8.27 -3.69 -11.80
N LYS A 141 -7.39 -4.66 -11.82
CA LYS A 141 -5.93 -4.50 -11.82
C LYS A 141 -5.40 -5.56 -12.77
N THR A 142 -5.24 -5.21 -14.03
CA THR A 142 -4.88 -6.15 -15.08
C THR A 142 -3.51 -5.80 -15.65
N PRO A 143 -2.56 -6.76 -15.75
CA PRO A 143 -1.29 -6.51 -16.44
C PRO A 143 -1.55 -6.12 -17.89
N ASP A 144 -0.87 -5.08 -18.40
CA ASP A 144 -1.04 -4.64 -19.79
C ASP A 144 -0.32 -5.53 -20.82
N GLY A 145 0.43 -6.54 -20.34
CA GLY A 145 1.18 -7.47 -21.17
C GLY A 145 2.52 -6.92 -21.68
N SER A 146 2.97 -5.77 -21.20
CA SER A 146 4.24 -5.16 -21.61
C SER A 146 5.02 -4.58 -20.42
N PRO A 147 6.30 -4.98 -20.24
CA PRO A 147 6.99 -6.12 -20.85
C PRO A 147 6.46 -7.43 -20.28
N ALA A 148 6.06 -8.32 -21.13
CA ALA A 148 5.42 -9.56 -20.72
C ALA A 148 6.43 -10.63 -20.29
N PRO A 149 6.58 -10.95 -19.00
CA PRO A 149 7.07 -12.26 -18.60
C PRO A 149 5.96 -13.21 -18.15
N GLY A 150 4.72 -12.76 -17.99
CA GLY A 150 3.61 -13.62 -17.58
C GLY A 150 3.68 -14.11 -16.14
N ASN A 151 4.40 -13.36 -15.28
CA ASN A 151 4.52 -13.64 -13.85
C ASN A 151 3.54 -12.81 -13.00
N ASP A 152 2.82 -11.88 -13.61
CA ASP A 152 1.85 -11.03 -12.96
C ASP A 152 0.47 -11.66 -12.93
N THR A 153 -0.23 -11.44 -11.83
CA THR A 153 -1.59 -11.94 -11.63
C THR A 153 -2.54 -10.78 -11.38
N GLY A 154 -3.48 -10.60 -12.30
CA GLY A 154 -4.47 -9.55 -12.24
C GLY A 154 -5.74 -9.90 -11.48
N VAL A 155 -6.58 -8.91 -11.26
CA VAL A 155 -7.90 -9.05 -10.63
C VAL A 155 -8.93 -8.29 -11.48
N PRO A 156 -10.01 -8.92 -11.95
CA PRO A 156 -11.08 -8.25 -12.69
C PRO A 156 -11.90 -7.32 -11.78
N ALA A 157 -12.61 -6.36 -12.35
CA ALA A 157 -13.63 -5.61 -11.63
C ALA A 157 -14.77 -6.52 -11.13
N PHE A 158 -15.68 -5.99 -10.32
CA PHE A 158 -16.76 -6.73 -9.65
C PHE A 158 -16.24 -7.88 -8.77
N HIS A 159 -15.29 -7.57 -7.92
CA HIS A 159 -14.76 -8.51 -6.93
C HIS A 159 -15.08 -8.04 -5.51
N ASP A 160 -14.99 -8.96 -4.54
CA ASP A 160 -15.06 -8.57 -3.13
C ASP A 160 -13.77 -7.84 -2.72
N PRO A 161 -13.84 -6.54 -2.36
CA PRO A 161 -12.65 -5.76 -2.01
C PRO A 161 -11.92 -6.25 -0.77
N ASN A 162 -12.56 -7.08 0.05
CA ASN A 162 -12.00 -7.62 1.29
C ASN A 162 -11.42 -9.04 1.12
N ALA A 163 -11.67 -9.68 -0.02
CA ALA A 163 -11.12 -11.01 -0.27
C ALA A 163 -9.62 -10.95 -0.56
N THR A 164 -8.87 -11.92 -0.07
CA THR A 164 -7.43 -12.08 -0.40
C THR A 164 -7.20 -12.29 -1.90
N SER A 165 -8.18 -12.85 -2.60
CA SER A 165 -8.19 -13.01 -4.07
C SER A 165 -8.34 -11.68 -4.83
N SER A 166 -8.57 -10.57 -4.14
CA SER A 166 -8.69 -9.23 -4.73
C SER A 166 -7.34 -8.48 -4.79
N VAL A 167 -6.25 -9.15 -4.48
CA VAL A 167 -4.90 -8.65 -4.54
C VAL A 167 -4.26 -9.03 -5.88
N ALA A 168 -3.79 -8.05 -6.64
CA ALA A 168 -2.96 -8.30 -7.81
C ALA A 168 -1.50 -8.43 -7.38
N HIS A 169 -0.76 -9.33 -8.04
CA HIS A 169 0.64 -9.61 -7.75
C HIS A 169 1.49 -9.27 -8.95
N GLY A 170 2.61 -8.59 -8.72
CA GLY A 170 3.60 -8.27 -9.74
C GLY A 170 5.01 -8.63 -9.29
N LYS A 171 5.90 -8.81 -10.28
CA LYS A 171 7.28 -9.19 -10.06
C LYS A 171 8.17 -8.61 -11.14
N ILE A 172 9.15 -7.83 -10.73
CA ILE A 172 10.16 -7.25 -11.62
C ILE A 172 11.57 -7.68 -11.24
N ASN A 173 12.46 -7.78 -12.26
CA ASN A 173 13.84 -8.22 -12.06
C ASN A 173 14.79 -7.38 -12.91
N LYS A 174 15.71 -6.65 -12.26
CA LYS A 174 16.66 -5.76 -12.95
C LYS A 174 17.76 -6.47 -13.76
N PHE A 175 17.93 -7.78 -13.56
CA PHE A 175 18.89 -8.58 -14.31
C PHE A 175 18.27 -9.29 -15.52
N SER A 176 17.00 -9.03 -15.82
CA SER A 176 16.27 -9.55 -16.97
C SER A 176 15.70 -8.40 -17.81
N ALA A 177 14.87 -8.72 -18.79
CA ALA A 177 14.12 -7.72 -19.57
C ALA A 177 12.89 -7.18 -18.79
N ASP A 178 12.58 -7.76 -17.65
CA ASP A 178 11.43 -7.48 -16.80
C ASP A 178 11.76 -6.41 -15.76
N VAL A 179 12.03 -5.20 -16.21
CA VAL A 179 12.49 -4.09 -15.36
C VAL A 179 11.36 -3.18 -14.87
N GLY A 180 10.13 -3.48 -15.22
CA GLY A 180 8.95 -2.72 -14.80
C GLY A 180 7.69 -3.29 -15.42
N ASP A 181 6.58 -3.14 -14.71
CA ASP A 181 5.26 -3.64 -15.07
C ASP A 181 4.31 -2.51 -15.43
N GLY A 182 3.60 -2.66 -16.54
CA GLY A 182 2.45 -1.85 -16.88
C GLY A 182 1.16 -2.53 -16.37
N TRP A 183 0.30 -1.72 -15.78
CA TRP A 183 -1.01 -2.16 -15.28
C TRP A 183 -2.10 -1.29 -15.87
N VAL A 184 -3.14 -1.93 -16.34
CA VAL A 184 -4.39 -1.27 -16.72
C VAL A 184 -5.34 -1.34 -15.54
N ILE A 185 -5.78 -0.18 -15.08
CA ILE A 185 -6.77 -0.03 -14.03
C ILE A 185 -8.08 0.34 -14.70
N ASP A 186 -8.92 -0.66 -14.90
CA ASP A 186 -10.22 -0.46 -15.54
C ASP A 186 -11.28 -0.15 -14.51
N LEU A 187 -12.12 0.81 -14.80
CA LEU A 187 -13.33 1.08 -14.05
C LEU A 187 -14.54 0.52 -14.82
N ALA A 188 -15.17 -0.49 -14.26
CA ALA A 188 -16.48 -0.93 -14.71
C ALA A 188 -17.55 -0.20 -13.91
N VAL A 189 -18.17 0.80 -14.50
CA VAL A 189 -19.05 1.72 -13.79
C VAL A 189 -20.35 1.05 -13.35
N PRO A 190 -20.65 1.00 -12.02
CA PRO A 190 -21.86 0.39 -11.52
C PRO A 190 -23.10 1.27 -11.80
N CYS A 191 -24.25 0.64 -11.79
CA CYS A 191 -25.54 1.34 -11.83
C CYS A 191 -26.09 1.59 -10.42
N PHE A 192 -27.03 2.49 -10.30
CA PHE A 192 -27.79 2.71 -9.08
C PHE A 192 -29.01 1.79 -9.00
N LYS A 193 -29.28 1.28 -7.81
CA LYS A 193 -30.40 0.38 -7.53
C LYS A 193 -31.73 0.97 -8.02
N GLY A 194 -32.44 0.21 -8.84
CA GLY A 194 -33.67 0.64 -9.51
C GLY A 194 -33.47 1.43 -10.81
N GLN A 195 -32.22 1.67 -11.23
CA GLN A 195 -31.86 2.36 -12.48
C GLN A 195 -30.97 1.49 -13.38
N CYS A 196 -30.68 0.26 -12.96
CA CYS A 196 -29.85 -0.65 -13.74
C CYS A 196 -30.59 -1.09 -15.02
N ALA A 197 -29.83 -1.23 -16.11
CA ALA A 197 -30.35 -1.80 -17.33
C ALA A 197 -30.74 -3.28 -17.17
N GLN A 198 -31.55 -3.80 -18.07
CA GLN A 198 -32.04 -5.19 -17.99
C GLN A 198 -30.90 -6.23 -18.13
N ASP A 199 -29.81 -5.86 -18.77
CA ASP A 199 -28.64 -6.69 -19.00
C ASP A 199 -27.54 -6.53 -17.93
N TRP A 200 -27.83 -5.81 -16.82
CA TRP A 200 -26.87 -5.58 -15.73
C TRP A 200 -26.16 -6.85 -15.27
N GLY A 201 -26.90 -7.92 -15.05
CA GLY A 201 -26.30 -9.21 -14.66
C GLY A 201 -25.34 -9.76 -15.69
N GLN A 202 -25.63 -9.59 -16.99
CA GLN A 202 -24.75 -10.01 -18.07
C GLN A 202 -23.49 -9.14 -18.14
N PHE A 203 -23.61 -7.84 -17.91
CA PHE A 203 -22.49 -6.90 -17.85
C PHE A 203 -21.51 -7.30 -16.73
N VAL A 204 -22.00 -7.52 -15.51
CA VAL A 204 -21.16 -7.92 -14.36
C VAL A 204 -20.46 -9.25 -14.64
N LEU A 205 -21.20 -10.29 -15.04
CA LEU A 205 -20.66 -11.63 -15.28
C LEU A 205 -19.80 -11.70 -16.55
N GLY A 206 -20.00 -10.81 -17.50
CA GLY A 206 -19.15 -10.65 -18.68
C GLY A 206 -17.75 -10.14 -18.33
N ILE A 207 -17.64 -9.26 -17.34
CA ILE A 207 -16.36 -8.71 -16.85
C ILE A 207 -15.70 -9.68 -15.85
N ASN A 208 -16.48 -10.22 -14.92
CA ASN A 208 -15.99 -11.19 -13.94
C ASN A 208 -16.94 -12.38 -13.84
N PRO A 209 -16.64 -13.48 -14.53
CA PRO A 209 -17.46 -14.70 -14.45
C PRO A 209 -17.55 -15.32 -13.05
N ASN A 210 -16.62 -14.95 -12.15
CA ASN A 210 -16.59 -15.38 -10.75
C ASN A 210 -17.17 -14.34 -9.79
N ALA A 211 -17.79 -13.28 -10.30
CA ALA A 211 -18.48 -12.31 -9.46
C ALA A 211 -19.60 -12.99 -8.65
N GLY A 212 -19.88 -12.45 -7.48
CA GLY A 212 -21.05 -12.83 -6.71
C GLY A 212 -22.36 -12.42 -7.40
N ASP A 213 -23.45 -12.39 -6.64
CA ASP A 213 -24.73 -11.90 -7.17
C ASP A 213 -24.58 -10.47 -7.72
N PRO A 214 -24.88 -10.25 -9.01
CA PRO A 214 -24.79 -8.91 -9.62
C PRO A 214 -25.53 -7.80 -8.86
N ALA A 215 -26.60 -8.13 -8.13
CA ALA A 215 -27.33 -7.18 -7.31
C ALA A 215 -26.50 -6.62 -6.13
N GLN A 216 -25.42 -7.29 -5.73
CA GLN A 216 -24.52 -6.80 -4.68
C GLN A 216 -23.64 -5.64 -5.15
N TYR A 217 -23.49 -5.48 -6.47
CA TYR A 217 -22.70 -4.42 -7.08
C TYR A 217 -23.54 -3.23 -7.53
N GLU A 218 -24.86 -3.24 -7.28
CA GLU A 218 -25.69 -2.07 -7.47
C GLU A 218 -25.43 -1.05 -6.37
N LEU A 219 -25.20 0.21 -6.77
CA LEU A 219 -25.02 1.30 -5.81
C LEU A 219 -26.36 1.73 -5.19
N PRO A 220 -26.35 2.09 -3.91
CA PRO A 220 -27.52 2.75 -3.29
C PRO A 220 -27.85 4.05 -4.02
N SER A 221 -29.13 4.27 -4.36
CA SER A 221 -29.59 5.47 -5.06
C SER A 221 -29.30 6.77 -4.32
N GLN A 222 -29.17 6.72 -2.98
CA GLN A 222 -28.81 7.88 -2.14
C GLN A 222 -27.37 8.37 -2.35
N LEU A 223 -26.51 7.55 -2.96
CA LEU A 223 -25.13 7.91 -3.29
C LEU A 223 -24.99 8.51 -4.69
N GLU A 224 -26.09 8.70 -5.41
CA GLU A 224 -26.12 9.39 -6.70
C GLU A 224 -25.48 10.78 -6.57
N HIS A 225 -24.73 11.20 -7.58
CA HIS A 225 -23.96 12.46 -7.61
C HIS A 225 -22.83 12.57 -6.58
N GLN A 226 -22.53 11.53 -5.82
CA GLN A 226 -21.36 11.53 -4.93
C GLN A 226 -20.07 11.26 -5.72
N VAL A 227 -18.95 11.74 -5.17
CA VAL A 227 -17.62 11.34 -5.64
C VAL A 227 -17.24 10.05 -4.94
N PHE A 228 -16.85 9.05 -5.70
CA PHE A 228 -16.36 7.77 -5.22
C PHE A 228 -14.84 7.75 -5.24
N GLY A 229 -14.23 6.90 -4.41
CA GLY A 229 -12.79 6.81 -4.35
C GLY A 229 -12.26 5.46 -3.90
N CYS A 230 -11.05 5.16 -4.35
CA CYS A 230 -10.26 4.01 -3.94
C CYS A 230 -8.78 4.41 -3.94
N ASP A 231 -8.02 4.01 -2.94
CA ASP A 231 -6.57 4.10 -2.94
C ASP A 231 -6.00 2.73 -3.34
N LEU A 232 -5.17 2.70 -4.38
CA LEU A 232 -4.39 1.52 -4.74
C LEU A 232 -3.01 1.62 -4.08
N TRP A 233 -2.65 0.60 -3.32
CA TRP A 233 -1.38 0.52 -2.61
C TRP A 233 -0.51 -0.53 -3.26
N VAL A 234 0.68 -0.11 -3.70
CA VAL A 234 1.73 -1.01 -4.16
C VAL A 234 2.63 -1.30 -2.97
N GLU A 235 2.57 -2.53 -2.47
CA GLU A 235 3.30 -2.97 -1.27
C GLU A 235 4.32 -4.03 -1.68
N VAL A 236 5.60 -3.80 -1.39
CA VAL A 236 6.65 -4.80 -1.60
C VAL A 236 6.42 -5.97 -0.64
N THR A 237 6.41 -7.18 -1.20
CA THR A 237 6.22 -8.42 -0.45
C THR A 237 7.53 -9.19 -0.26
N ASP A 238 8.45 -9.10 -1.23
CA ASP A 238 9.75 -9.74 -1.14
C ASP A 238 10.81 -9.01 -1.98
N ILE A 239 12.08 -9.12 -1.57
CA ILE A 239 13.25 -8.57 -2.27
C ILE A 239 14.41 -9.57 -2.18
N TYR A 240 14.91 -10.06 -3.31
CA TYR A 240 16.00 -11.04 -3.35
C TYR A 240 16.87 -10.99 -4.60
#